data_940dddabd684205e07e37025f2a13a93
#
_entry.id   940dddabd684205e07e37025f2a13a93
#
_cell.length_a   1.000
_cell.length_b   1.000
_cell.length_c   1.000
_cell.angle_alpha   90.00
_cell.angle_beta   90.00
_cell.angle_gamma   90.00
#
_symmetry.space_group_name_H-M   'P 1'
#
loop_
_entity.id
_entity.type
_entity.pdbx_description
1 polymer ?
#
loop_
_entity_poly.entity_id
_entity_poly.type
_entity_poly.pdbx_seq_one_letter_code
_entity_poly.pdbx_strand_id
1 'polypeptide(L)'
;MIRGADTGGAMIRSLLSCLLMLQVLLFSLQVATVQARADAATEYQIQTFPLERNGVALHLQRLAVAGTQPQRQILLVHGLTYSSHEFDVNYADYSLARYLAARGFAVWTFDVAGYGESQE
;
A
#
# COMPACT_ATOMS: atom_id res chain seq x y z
N MET A 1 -61.21 -39.29 -9.69
CA MET A 1 -59.89 -39.27 -9.05
C MET A 1 -59.04 -38.19 -9.69
N ILE A 2 -59.07 -36.96 -9.15
CA ILE A 2 -58.38 -35.81 -9.75
C ILE A 2 -57.07 -35.62 -8.99
N ARG A 3 -55.94 -35.87 -9.65
CA ARG A 3 -54.61 -35.52 -9.11
C ARG A 3 -54.45 -34.02 -9.29
N GLY A 4 -54.54 -33.30 -8.19
CA GLY A 4 -54.11 -31.90 -8.15
C GLY A 4 -52.61 -31.84 -8.34
N ALA A 5 -52.18 -31.20 -9.44
CA ALA A 5 -50.77 -31.00 -9.70
C ALA A 5 -50.19 -29.99 -8.68
N ASP A 6 -49.22 -30.44 -7.90
CA ASP A 6 -48.48 -29.60 -6.95
C ASP A 6 -47.48 -28.67 -7.67
N THR A 7 -48.01 -27.76 -8.47
CA THR A 7 -47.24 -26.80 -9.26
C THR A 7 -46.67 -25.65 -8.42
N GLY A 8 -47.27 -25.36 -7.26
CA GLY A 8 -46.86 -24.28 -6.38
C GLY A 8 -45.53 -24.59 -5.68
N GLY A 9 -45.35 -25.82 -5.23
CA GLY A 9 -44.11 -26.23 -4.52
C GLY A 9 -42.88 -26.27 -5.41
N ALA A 10 -43.04 -26.65 -6.68
CA ALA A 10 -41.93 -26.69 -7.64
C ALA A 10 -41.44 -25.28 -8.01
N MET A 11 -42.38 -24.32 -8.16
CA MET A 11 -42.06 -22.94 -8.53
C MET A 11 -41.34 -22.21 -7.37
N ILE A 12 -41.77 -22.43 -6.12
CA ILE A 12 -41.13 -21.86 -4.93
C ILE A 12 -39.71 -22.40 -4.74
N ARG A 13 -39.50 -23.70 -4.95
CA ARG A 13 -38.15 -24.34 -4.88
C ARG A 13 -37.23 -23.80 -5.96
N SER A 14 -37.72 -23.55 -7.17
CA SER A 14 -36.94 -22.96 -8.26
C SER A 14 -36.54 -21.52 -7.95
N LEU A 15 -37.44 -20.71 -7.41
CA LEU A 15 -37.15 -19.33 -7.03
C LEU A 15 -36.13 -19.25 -5.88
N LEU A 16 -36.27 -20.11 -4.87
CA LEU A 16 -35.30 -20.19 -3.75
C LEU A 16 -33.92 -20.62 -4.26
N SER A 17 -33.86 -21.55 -5.20
CA SER A 17 -32.59 -22.01 -5.79
C SER A 17 -31.92 -20.90 -6.61
N CYS A 18 -32.68 -20.12 -7.40
CA CYS A 18 -32.17 -18.97 -8.12
C CYS A 18 -31.66 -17.87 -7.19
N LEU A 19 -32.37 -17.61 -6.08
CA LEU A 19 -31.98 -16.62 -5.10
C LEU A 19 -30.67 -16.99 -4.39
N LEU A 20 -30.54 -18.27 -4.03
CA LEU A 20 -29.30 -18.82 -3.43
C LEU A 20 -28.11 -18.73 -4.39
N MET A 21 -28.31 -19.06 -5.66
CA MET A 21 -27.27 -18.95 -6.68
C MET A 21 -26.83 -17.49 -6.90
N LEU A 22 -27.78 -16.56 -6.91
CA LEU A 22 -27.48 -15.13 -7.01
C LEU A 22 -26.68 -14.61 -5.82
N GLN A 23 -27.01 -15.05 -4.59
CA GLN A 23 -26.26 -14.68 -3.39
C GLN A 23 -24.83 -15.22 -3.42
N VAL A 24 -24.64 -16.46 -3.85
CA VAL A 24 -23.30 -17.06 -3.99
C VAL A 24 -22.47 -16.29 -5.02
N LEU A 25 -23.09 -15.92 -6.15
CA LEU A 25 -22.44 -15.15 -7.21
C LEU A 25 -22.01 -13.75 -6.71
N LEU A 26 -22.88 -13.05 -6.00
CA LEU A 26 -22.58 -11.74 -5.41
C LEU A 26 -21.48 -11.83 -4.37
N PHE A 27 -21.50 -12.87 -3.54
CA PHE A 27 -20.46 -13.09 -2.53
C PHE A 27 -19.10 -13.39 -3.17
N SER A 28 -19.06 -14.23 -4.21
CA SER A 28 -17.81 -14.53 -4.94
C SER A 28 -17.25 -13.30 -5.63
N LEU A 29 -18.08 -12.39 -6.15
CA LEU A 29 -17.65 -11.14 -6.75
C LEU A 29 -17.03 -10.19 -5.70
N GLN A 30 -17.60 -10.13 -4.49
CA GLN A 30 -17.04 -9.33 -3.40
C GLN A 30 -15.70 -9.87 -2.91
N VAL A 31 -15.55 -11.19 -2.80
CA VAL A 31 -14.28 -11.81 -2.43
C VAL A 31 -13.20 -11.53 -3.48
N ALA A 32 -13.52 -11.62 -4.76
CA ALA A 32 -12.59 -11.33 -5.84
C ALA A 32 -12.11 -9.86 -5.83
N THR A 33 -12.99 -8.91 -5.53
CA THR A 33 -12.62 -7.48 -5.44
C THR A 33 -11.75 -7.17 -4.22
N VAL A 34 -11.95 -7.86 -3.11
CA VAL A 34 -11.09 -7.73 -1.91
C VAL A 34 -9.70 -8.30 -2.19
N GLN A 35 -9.61 -9.45 -2.85
CA GLN A 35 -8.34 -10.07 -3.21
C GLN A 35 -7.54 -9.21 -4.19
N ALA A 36 -8.17 -8.69 -5.24
CA ALA A 36 -7.52 -7.81 -6.20
C ALA A 36 -6.98 -6.51 -5.56
N ARG A 37 -7.60 -6.06 -4.47
CA ARG A 37 -7.14 -4.89 -3.72
C ARG A 37 -5.98 -5.20 -2.78
N ALA A 38 -5.89 -6.45 -2.28
CA ALA A 38 -4.78 -6.92 -1.45
C ALA A 38 -3.51 -7.15 -2.27
N ASP A 39 -3.64 -7.54 -3.54
CA ASP A 39 -2.54 -7.85 -4.44
C ASP A 39 -1.99 -6.60 -5.17
N ALA A 40 -2.61 -5.44 -5.03
CA ALA A 40 -2.10 -4.19 -5.58
C ALA A 40 -0.82 -3.79 -4.81
N ALA A 41 0.32 -3.87 -5.48
CA ALA A 41 1.59 -3.42 -4.92
C ALA A 41 1.46 -1.96 -4.46
N THR A 42 1.83 -1.67 -3.21
CA THR A 42 1.81 -0.30 -2.69
C THR A 42 2.79 0.54 -3.49
N GLU A 43 2.28 1.54 -4.20
CA GLU A 43 3.10 2.50 -4.92
C GLU A 43 3.63 3.56 -3.95
N TYR A 44 4.92 3.89 -4.06
CA TYR A 44 5.57 4.90 -3.24
C TYR A 44 6.02 6.07 -4.10
N GLN A 45 5.84 7.27 -3.56
CA GLN A 45 6.35 8.50 -4.16
C GLN A 45 7.57 8.97 -3.38
N ILE A 46 8.69 9.14 -4.10
CA ILE A 46 9.93 9.70 -3.57
C ILE A 46 10.10 11.11 -4.14
N GLN A 47 10.37 12.06 -3.28
CA GLN A 47 10.64 13.45 -3.64
C GLN A 47 11.96 13.89 -3.02
N THR A 48 12.83 14.51 -3.83
CA THR A 48 14.09 15.10 -3.37
C THR A 48 13.90 16.60 -3.17
N PHE A 49 14.43 17.13 -2.10
CA PHE A 49 14.36 18.55 -1.77
C PHE A 49 15.76 19.15 -1.74
N PRO A 50 15.96 20.29 -2.40
CA PRO A 50 17.23 20.98 -2.30
C PRO A 50 17.40 21.52 -0.88
N LEU A 51 18.51 21.17 -0.27
CA LEU A 51 18.91 21.65 1.04
C LEU A 51 20.37 22.06 0.95
N GLU A 52 20.69 23.24 1.41
CA GLU A 52 22.07 23.75 1.47
C GLU A 52 22.38 24.26 2.89
N ARG A 53 23.56 23.93 3.37
CA ARG A 53 24.06 24.46 4.63
C ARG A 53 25.54 24.85 4.46
N ASN A 54 25.85 26.13 4.71
CA ASN A 54 27.20 26.68 4.63
C ASN A 54 27.89 26.42 3.28
N GLY A 55 27.15 26.52 2.18
CA GLY A 55 27.65 26.27 0.83
C GLY A 55 27.76 24.79 0.44
N VAL A 56 27.36 23.86 1.29
CA VAL A 56 27.36 22.43 1.02
C VAL A 56 25.94 21.99 0.67
N ALA A 57 25.75 21.42 -0.51
CA ALA A 57 24.48 20.82 -0.91
C ALA A 57 24.27 19.48 -0.22
N LEU A 58 23.14 19.34 0.42
CA LEU A 58 22.77 18.16 1.19
C LEU A 58 21.60 17.43 0.53
N HIS A 59 21.64 16.11 0.58
CA HIS A 59 20.59 15.26 0.03
C HIS A 59 19.51 15.00 1.08
N LEU A 60 18.31 15.51 0.79
CA LEU A 60 17.11 15.29 1.60
C LEU A 60 16.02 14.69 0.73
N GLN A 61 15.48 13.55 1.14
CA GLN A 61 14.37 12.90 0.46
C GLN A 61 13.16 12.74 1.37
N ARG A 62 11.99 12.72 0.75
CA ARG A 62 10.73 12.36 1.39
C ARG A 62 10.10 11.19 0.64
N LEU A 63 9.77 10.13 1.36
CA LEU A 63 9.05 8.95 0.86
C LEU A 63 7.68 8.85 1.53
N ALA A 64 6.65 8.64 0.74
CA ALA A 64 5.28 8.40 1.21
C ALA A 64 4.54 7.47 0.24
N VAL A 65 3.42 6.89 0.67
CA VAL A 65 2.52 6.18 -0.24
C VAL A 65 1.94 7.18 -1.25
N ALA A 66 1.97 6.82 -2.54
CA ALA A 66 1.50 7.68 -3.61
C ALA A 66 0.03 8.09 -3.40
N GLY A 67 -0.28 9.35 -3.73
CA GLY A 67 -1.63 9.91 -3.58
C GLY A 67 -2.07 10.15 -2.14
N THR A 68 -1.20 9.96 -1.12
CA THR A 68 -1.54 10.22 0.29
C THR A 68 -0.94 11.52 0.81
N GLN A 69 -1.52 12.04 1.89
CA GLN A 69 -1.04 13.24 2.63
C GLN A 69 -0.81 12.87 4.10
N PRO A 70 0.29 12.17 4.43
CA PRO A 70 0.56 11.77 5.80
C PRO A 70 0.70 12.94 6.75
N GLN A 71 -0.01 12.92 7.88
CA GLN A 71 0.08 13.94 8.94
C GLN A 71 1.24 13.67 9.90
N ARG A 72 1.67 12.41 10.01
CA ARG A 72 2.81 12.02 10.83
C ARG A 72 4.08 12.02 9.99
N GLN A 73 5.12 12.58 10.54
CA GLN A 73 6.41 12.67 9.86
C GLN A 73 7.51 12.06 10.73
N ILE A 74 8.49 11.44 10.09
CA ILE A 74 9.66 10.87 10.75
C ILE A 74 10.90 11.18 9.91
N LEU A 75 11.97 11.59 10.55
CA LEU A 75 13.29 11.76 9.94
C LEU A 75 14.19 10.61 10.35
N LEU A 76 14.77 9.92 9.39
CA LEU A 76 15.77 8.88 9.57
C LEU A 76 17.14 9.46 9.21
N VAL A 77 18.07 9.35 10.14
CA VAL A 77 19.46 9.85 9.98
C VAL A 77 20.38 8.65 10.11
N HIS A 78 21.24 8.45 9.10
CA HIS A 78 22.17 7.31 9.04
C HIS A 78 23.32 7.41 10.05
N GLY A 79 23.96 6.28 10.28
CA GLY A 79 25.17 6.19 11.11
C GLY A 79 26.44 6.64 10.37
N LEU A 80 27.56 6.70 11.09
CA LEU A 80 28.83 7.27 10.61
C LEU A 80 29.42 6.60 9.36
N THR A 81 29.09 5.34 9.08
CA THR A 81 29.69 4.54 7.98
C THR A 81 28.71 4.22 6.88
N TYR A 82 27.52 4.82 6.89
CA TYR A 82 26.42 4.53 5.98
C TYR A 82 25.90 5.80 5.28
N SER A 83 24.84 5.65 4.52
CA SER A 83 24.05 6.75 3.93
C SER A 83 22.58 6.45 4.12
N SER A 84 21.73 7.38 3.71
CA SER A 84 20.25 7.20 3.74
C SER A 84 19.78 5.94 3.02
N HIS A 85 20.58 5.38 2.12
CA HIS A 85 20.30 4.13 1.41
C HIS A 85 20.08 2.93 2.34
N GLU A 86 20.63 2.94 3.56
CA GLU A 86 20.39 1.86 4.54
C GLU A 86 18.91 1.71 4.94
N PHE A 87 18.12 2.78 4.80
CA PHE A 87 16.71 2.80 5.16
C PHE A 87 15.78 2.34 4.04
N ASP A 88 16.24 2.29 2.78
CA ASP A 88 15.47 1.84 1.62
C ASP A 88 16.29 0.86 0.76
N VAL A 89 16.63 -0.27 1.33
CA VAL A 89 17.39 -1.32 0.65
C VAL A 89 16.50 -2.01 -0.37
N ASN A 90 16.93 -2.03 -1.64
CA ASN A 90 16.20 -2.68 -2.74
C ASN A 90 16.44 -4.20 -2.76
N TYR A 91 16.09 -4.89 -1.69
CA TYR A 91 16.18 -6.33 -1.58
C TYR A 91 15.01 -6.86 -0.73
N ALA A 92 14.18 -7.72 -1.29
CA ALA A 92 12.97 -8.26 -0.64
C ALA A 92 12.15 -7.14 0.04
N ASP A 93 11.76 -7.32 1.30
CA ASP A 93 10.99 -6.35 2.08
C ASP A 93 11.87 -5.56 3.08
N TYR A 94 13.19 -5.47 2.84
CA TYR A 94 14.13 -4.82 3.75
C TYR A 94 14.18 -3.29 3.56
N SER A 95 13.03 -2.65 3.57
CA SER A 95 12.95 -1.20 3.55
C SER A 95 12.21 -0.68 4.79
N LEU A 96 12.95 -0.14 5.75
CA LEU A 96 12.36 0.54 6.90
C LEU A 96 11.54 1.76 6.44
N ALA A 97 12.02 2.49 5.44
CA ALA A 97 11.32 3.67 4.91
C ALA A 97 9.95 3.29 4.33
N ARG A 98 9.87 2.25 3.49
CA ARG A 98 8.59 1.77 2.91
C ARG A 98 7.69 1.18 3.98
N TYR A 99 8.24 0.44 4.92
CA TYR A 99 7.49 -0.11 6.05
C TYR A 99 6.79 0.99 6.86
N LEU A 100 7.47 2.08 7.18
CA LEU A 100 6.91 3.22 7.90
C LEU A 100 5.90 4.00 7.05
N ALA A 101 6.20 4.21 5.76
CA ALA A 101 5.29 4.89 4.83
C ALA A 101 3.96 4.13 4.69
N ALA A 102 3.98 2.80 4.56
CA ALA A 102 2.79 1.96 4.53
C ALA A 102 1.94 2.09 5.81
N ARG A 103 2.53 2.55 6.92
CA ARG A 103 1.85 2.83 8.19
C ARG A 103 1.40 4.28 8.36
N GLY A 104 1.43 5.05 7.29
CA GLY A 104 0.92 6.41 7.23
C GLY A 104 1.89 7.48 7.74
N PHE A 105 3.19 7.24 7.62
CA PHE A 105 4.20 8.27 7.84
C PHE A 105 4.66 8.88 6.51
N ALA A 106 4.96 10.18 6.52
CA ALA A 106 5.92 10.76 5.58
C ALA A 106 7.32 10.51 6.15
N VAL A 107 8.12 9.72 5.43
CA VAL A 107 9.45 9.34 5.89
C VAL A 107 10.47 10.22 5.18
N TRP A 108 11.23 10.96 5.97
CA TRP A 108 12.33 11.78 5.50
C TRP A 108 13.64 11.05 5.74
N THR A 109 14.52 11.08 4.76
CA THR A 109 15.88 10.57 4.86
C THR A 109 16.85 11.69 4.49
N PHE A 110 17.99 11.71 5.14
CA PHE A 110 18.95 12.79 5.02
C PHE A 110 20.37 12.19 5.01
N ASP A 111 21.18 12.62 4.03
CA ASP A 111 22.60 12.30 4.00
C ASP A 111 23.42 13.43 4.63
N VAL A 112 24.24 13.07 5.61
CA VAL A 112 25.21 13.99 6.22
C VAL A 112 26.25 14.41 5.17
N ALA A 113 26.78 15.62 5.29
CA ALA A 113 27.86 16.12 4.41
C ALA A 113 29.02 15.11 4.27
N GLY A 114 29.41 14.82 3.05
CA GLY A 114 30.44 13.83 2.73
C GLY A 114 29.95 12.37 2.69
N TYR A 115 28.64 12.15 2.80
CA TYR A 115 28.03 10.82 2.73
C TYR A 115 26.93 10.76 1.67
N GLY A 116 26.71 9.57 1.13
CA GLY A 116 25.65 9.30 0.16
C GLY A 116 25.68 10.25 -1.03
N GLU A 117 24.57 10.93 -1.27
CA GLU A 117 24.38 11.92 -2.36
C GLU A 117 24.66 13.36 -1.92
N SER A 118 25.06 13.60 -0.66
CA SER A 118 25.45 14.92 -0.17
C SER A 118 26.89 15.27 -0.59
N GLN A 119 27.13 16.55 -0.87
CA GLN A 119 28.47 17.05 -1.14
C GLN A 119 29.36 17.07 0.11
N GLU A 120 30.66 17.11 -0.09
CA GLU A 120 31.67 17.31 0.96
C GLU A 120 31.79 18.77 1.36
#